data_7432e772051f84eff3867bea6b44c22e
#
_entry.id   7432e772051f84eff3867bea6b44c22e
#
_cell.length_a   1.000
_cell.length_b   1.000
_cell.length_c   1.000
_cell.angle_alpha   90.00
_cell.angle_beta   90.00
_cell.angle_gamma   90.00
#
_symmetry.space_group_name_H-M   'P 1'
#
loop_
_entity.id
_entity.type
_entity.pdbx_description
1 polymer ?
#
loop_
_entity_poly.entity_id
_entity_poly.type
_entity_poly.pdbx_seq_one_letter_code
_entity_poly.pdbx_strand_id
1 'polypeptide(L)'
;MNPNHTSVFSFPMKVDRGAVFRTDMTAIEQLELWLTYQKNWCEHKPSVTISVKEHEWLEVGAWVYEHFDYMSGVSFLPFSEHTYKQAPYQDCDEKQYEEILNSMPKNVDWGLLGEYEKQDMTTSSQELACTAGGCEI
;
A
#
# COMPACT_ATOMS: atom_id res chain seq x y z
N MET A 1 -15.97 3.53 9.29
CA MET A 1 -14.83 3.92 10.12
C MET A 1 -15.37 4.61 11.36
N ASN A 2 -14.85 4.30 12.54
CA ASN A 2 -15.29 4.95 13.77
C ASN A 2 -14.53 6.29 13.91
N PRO A 3 -15.19 7.45 13.77
CA PRO A 3 -14.52 8.74 13.75
C PRO A 3 -13.83 9.11 15.07
N ASN A 4 -14.15 8.40 16.14
CA ASN A 4 -13.60 8.67 17.47
C ASN A 4 -12.33 7.85 17.79
N HIS A 5 -11.96 6.87 16.92
CA HIS A 5 -10.86 5.96 17.18
C HIS A 5 -9.90 5.80 16.00
N THR A 6 -10.19 6.40 14.85
CA THR A 6 -9.36 6.21 13.65
C THR A 6 -9.18 7.53 12.93
N SER A 7 -7.93 7.90 12.71
CA SER A 7 -7.54 9.05 11.90
C SER A 7 -6.81 8.58 10.64
N VAL A 8 -7.05 9.24 9.53
CA VAL A 8 -6.33 9.01 8.27
C VAL A 8 -5.48 10.24 8.00
N PHE A 9 -4.19 10.02 7.84
CA PHE A 9 -3.24 11.06 7.51
C PHE A 9 -2.84 10.93 6.04
N SER A 10 -2.92 12.03 5.30
CA SER A 10 -2.51 12.08 3.90
C SER A 10 -1.16 12.79 3.79
N PHE A 11 -0.21 12.14 3.12
CA PHE A 11 1.12 12.67 2.88
C PHE A 11 1.34 12.85 1.38
N PRO A 12 1.57 14.06 0.88
CA PRO A 12 1.84 14.27 -0.53
C PRO A 12 3.28 13.81 -0.82
N MET A 13 3.45 13.00 -1.85
CA MET A 13 4.75 12.50 -2.28
C MET A 13 4.99 12.87 -3.74
N LYS A 14 6.14 13.45 -4.02
CA LYS A 14 6.59 13.72 -5.38
C LYS A 14 7.60 12.66 -5.78
N VAL A 15 7.40 12.08 -6.93
CA VAL A 15 8.34 11.13 -7.53
C VAL A 15 9.24 11.83 -8.54
N ASP A 16 10.39 11.24 -8.80
CA ASP A 16 11.34 11.75 -9.78
C ASP A 16 10.80 11.64 -11.21
N ARG A 17 11.34 12.46 -12.09
CA ARG A 17 11.01 12.38 -13.52
C ARG A 17 11.39 11.01 -14.06
N GLY A 18 10.46 10.38 -14.78
CA GLY A 18 10.66 9.05 -15.36
C GLY A 18 10.27 7.90 -14.42
N ALA A 19 9.67 8.18 -13.29
CA ALA A 19 9.03 7.12 -12.49
C ALA A 19 7.91 6.46 -13.30
N VAL A 20 7.84 5.14 -13.19
CA VAL A 20 6.83 4.32 -13.88
C VAL A 20 5.62 4.17 -12.96
N PHE A 21 4.46 4.49 -13.47
CA PHE A 21 3.20 4.35 -12.76
C PHE A 21 2.46 3.08 -13.21
N ARG A 22 1.49 2.64 -12.41
CA ARG A 22 0.66 1.49 -12.74
C ARG A 22 -0.09 1.63 -14.07
N THR A 23 -0.35 2.85 -14.50
CA THR A 23 -1.00 3.16 -15.78
C THR A 23 -0.08 2.95 -16.98
N ASP A 24 1.23 2.98 -16.76
CA ASP A 24 2.25 2.84 -17.80
C ASP A 24 2.65 1.37 -18.04
N MET A 25 2.17 0.46 -17.18
CA MET A 25 2.49 -0.95 -17.22
C MET A 25 1.28 -1.79 -17.60
N THR A 26 1.51 -2.83 -18.37
CA THR A 26 0.57 -3.93 -18.57
C THR A 26 0.50 -4.83 -17.32
N ALA A 27 -0.53 -5.65 -17.22
CA ALA A 27 -0.63 -6.61 -16.12
C ALA A 27 0.53 -7.61 -16.11
N ILE A 28 1.00 -8.03 -17.29
CA ILE A 28 2.16 -8.93 -17.44
C ILE A 28 3.45 -8.26 -16.95
N GLU A 29 3.72 -7.02 -17.35
CA GLU A 29 4.90 -6.29 -16.87
C GLU A 29 4.90 -6.13 -15.34
N GLN A 30 3.74 -5.90 -14.72
CA GLN A 30 3.60 -5.86 -13.27
C GLN A 30 3.90 -7.23 -12.64
N LEU A 31 3.45 -8.32 -13.24
CA LEU A 31 3.71 -9.70 -12.80
C LEU A 31 5.19 -10.07 -12.93
N GLU A 32 5.84 -9.71 -14.04
CA GLU A 32 7.28 -9.94 -14.24
C GLU A 32 8.13 -9.17 -13.22
N LEU A 33 7.75 -7.93 -12.92
CA LEU A 33 8.38 -7.15 -11.88
C LEU A 33 8.21 -7.82 -10.49
N TRP A 34 6.99 -8.25 -10.17
CA TRP A 34 6.72 -9.00 -8.95
C TRP A 34 7.54 -10.29 -8.86
N LEU A 35 7.61 -11.06 -9.94
CA LEU A 35 8.38 -12.30 -10.01
C LEU A 35 9.88 -12.05 -9.80
N THR A 36 10.39 -10.93 -10.29
CA THR A 36 11.76 -10.50 -10.06
C THR A 36 12.05 -10.29 -8.58
N TYR A 37 11.15 -9.60 -7.85
CA TYR A 37 11.28 -9.44 -6.41
C TYR A 37 11.11 -10.75 -5.65
N GLN A 38 10.17 -11.59 -6.05
CA GLN A 38 9.94 -12.91 -5.44
C GLN A 38 11.18 -13.80 -5.52
N LYS A 39 11.87 -13.82 -6.67
CA LYS A 39 13.02 -14.69 -6.92
C LYS A 39 14.32 -14.17 -6.35
N ASN A 40 14.51 -12.84 -6.28
CA ASN A 40 15.83 -12.26 -6.06
C ASN A 40 15.94 -11.43 -4.77
N TRP A 41 14.85 -11.02 -4.19
CA TRP A 41 14.88 -10.09 -3.06
C TRP A 41 14.12 -10.57 -1.83
N CYS A 42 12.91 -11.10 -2.01
CA CYS A 42 12.04 -11.43 -0.91
C CYS A 42 12.28 -12.86 -0.42
N GLU A 43 12.74 -13.01 0.80
CA GLU A 43 12.87 -14.29 1.48
C GLU A 43 11.48 -14.93 1.73
N HIS A 44 10.51 -14.10 2.02
CA HIS A 44 9.09 -14.47 2.13
C HIS A 44 8.29 -14.00 0.90
N LYS A 45 7.06 -13.59 1.09
CA LYS A 45 6.11 -13.31 0.00
C LYS A 45 5.96 -11.81 -0.25
N PRO A 46 6.41 -11.27 -1.39
CA PRO A 46 6.02 -9.92 -1.77
C PRO A 46 4.53 -9.90 -2.10
N SER A 47 3.78 -9.07 -1.38
CA SER A 47 2.35 -8.89 -1.64
C SER A 47 2.13 -7.81 -2.70
N VAL A 48 1.25 -8.09 -3.67
CA VAL A 48 0.91 -7.13 -4.72
C VAL A 48 -0.55 -7.29 -5.16
N THR A 49 -1.12 -6.19 -5.61
CA THR A 49 -2.40 -6.18 -6.32
C THR A 49 -2.15 -5.76 -7.76
N ILE A 50 -2.42 -6.66 -8.70
CA ILE A 50 -2.27 -6.44 -10.13
C ILE A 50 -3.59 -5.90 -10.70
N SER A 51 -3.53 -4.77 -11.37
CA SER A 51 -4.67 -4.20 -12.08
C SER A 51 -4.70 -4.75 -13.51
N VAL A 52 -5.78 -5.47 -13.86
CA VAL A 52 -5.91 -6.20 -15.12
C VAL A 52 -6.97 -5.52 -15.99
N LYS A 53 -6.58 -5.09 -17.20
CA LYS A 53 -7.52 -4.58 -18.19
C LYS A 53 -8.33 -5.73 -18.80
N GLU A 54 -9.51 -5.44 -19.31
CA GLU A 54 -10.44 -6.47 -19.78
C GLU A 54 -9.83 -7.43 -20.82
N HIS A 55 -9.02 -6.92 -21.70
CA HIS A 55 -8.37 -7.72 -22.76
C HIS A 55 -7.15 -8.52 -22.27
N GLU A 56 -6.61 -8.25 -21.10
CA GLU A 56 -5.40 -8.90 -20.55
C GLU A 56 -5.71 -10.18 -19.76
N TRP A 57 -6.97 -10.46 -19.41
CA TRP A 57 -7.32 -11.56 -18.51
C TRP A 57 -6.88 -12.95 -18.98
N LEU A 58 -6.97 -13.22 -20.28
CA LEU A 58 -6.55 -14.53 -20.82
C LEU A 58 -5.03 -14.70 -20.75
N GLU A 59 -4.29 -13.66 -21.07
CA GLU A 59 -2.83 -13.67 -21.02
C GLU A 59 -2.34 -13.78 -19.55
N VAL A 60 -2.94 -13.03 -18.66
CA VAL A 60 -2.69 -13.12 -17.22
C VAL A 60 -2.98 -14.53 -16.69
N GLY A 61 -4.09 -15.14 -17.10
CA GLY A 61 -4.42 -16.51 -16.71
C GLY A 61 -3.39 -17.53 -17.19
N ALA A 62 -2.91 -17.40 -18.43
CA ALA A 62 -1.86 -18.27 -18.98
C ALA A 62 -0.54 -18.07 -18.22
N TRP A 63 -0.14 -16.83 -17.99
CA TRP A 63 1.07 -16.49 -17.24
C TRP A 63 1.04 -17.07 -15.82
N VAL A 64 -0.07 -16.89 -15.11
CA VAL A 64 -0.28 -17.44 -13.75
C VAL A 64 -0.15 -18.96 -13.75
N TYR A 65 -0.71 -19.63 -14.75
CA TYR A 65 -0.62 -21.08 -14.88
C TYR A 65 0.83 -21.54 -15.07
N GLU A 66 1.58 -20.89 -15.94
CA GLU A 66 2.98 -21.20 -16.20
C GLU A 66 3.90 -20.95 -14.99
N HIS A 67 3.57 -19.96 -14.16
CA HIS A 67 4.38 -19.56 -13.02
C HIS A 67 3.76 -19.96 -11.65
N PHE A 68 2.80 -20.88 -11.67
CA PHE A 68 2.00 -21.22 -10.49
C PHE A 68 2.83 -21.62 -9.26
N ASP A 69 3.94 -22.30 -9.47
CA ASP A 69 4.84 -22.75 -8.40
C ASP A 69 5.53 -21.57 -7.65
N TYR A 70 5.60 -20.41 -8.27
CA TYR A 70 6.13 -19.20 -7.66
C TYR A 70 5.06 -18.31 -7.04
N MET A 71 3.78 -18.60 -7.35
CA MET A 71 2.67 -17.71 -6.95
C MET A 71 2.48 -17.70 -5.44
N SER A 72 2.42 -16.47 -4.91
CA SER A 72 2.15 -16.22 -3.50
C SER A 72 1.43 -14.88 -3.42
N GLY A 73 1.06 -14.34 -2.39
CA GLY A 73 0.54 -13.01 -2.09
C GLY A 73 0.10 -12.06 -3.24
N VAL A 74 -0.44 -12.60 -4.35
CA VAL A 74 -0.89 -11.82 -5.51
C VAL A 74 -2.40 -11.79 -5.57
N SER A 75 -2.95 -10.59 -5.71
CA SER A 75 -4.38 -10.35 -5.93
C SER A 75 -4.60 -9.69 -7.28
N PHE A 76 -5.69 -10.01 -7.93
CA PHE A 76 -6.06 -9.45 -9.22
C PHE A 76 -7.33 -8.64 -9.10
N LEU A 77 -7.30 -7.41 -9.60
CA LEU A 77 -8.46 -6.54 -9.67
C LEU A 77 -8.68 -6.07 -11.11
N PRO A 78 -9.94 -5.96 -11.54
CA PRO A 78 -10.24 -5.28 -12.80
C PRO A 78 -9.67 -3.87 -12.77
N PHE A 79 -9.02 -3.47 -13.87
CA PHE A 79 -8.52 -2.11 -14.01
C PHE A 79 -9.70 -1.13 -13.93
N SER A 80 -9.59 -0.16 -13.06
CA SER A 80 -10.56 0.89 -12.89
C SER A 80 -9.82 2.23 -12.77
N GLU A 81 -10.34 3.24 -13.44
CA GLU A 81 -9.86 4.62 -13.28
C GLU A 81 -10.29 5.23 -11.93
N HIS A 82 -11.22 4.55 -11.26
CA HIS A 82 -11.71 4.99 -9.96
C HIS A 82 -10.88 4.42 -8.82
N THR A 83 -10.41 5.30 -7.97
CA THR A 83 -9.77 4.92 -6.72
C THR A 83 -10.86 4.71 -5.67
N TYR A 84 -10.81 3.59 -4.95
CA TYR A 84 -11.72 3.38 -3.84
C TYR A 84 -11.40 4.35 -2.69
N LYS A 85 -12.42 4.67 -1.94
CA LYS A 85 -12.31 5.62 -0.83
C LYS A 85 -11.25 5.15 0.18
N GLN A 86 -10.27 6.01 0.46
CA GLN A 86 -9.15 5.74 1.37
C GLN A 86 -8.18 4.65 0.88
N ALA A 87 -7.93 4.59 -0.42
CA ALA A 87 -6.83 3.80 -0.94
C ALA A 87 -5.49 4.26 -0.33
N PRO A 88 -4.59 3.32 0.00
CA PRO A 88 -3.29 3.65 0.59
C PRO A 88 -2.44 4.58 -0.29
N TYR A 89 -2.55 4.42 -1.59
CA TYR A 89 -1.92 5.28 -2.59
C TYR A 89 -2.98 5.78 -3.56
N GLN A 90 -2.93 7.05 -3.85
CA GLN A 90 -3.82 7.71 -4.79
C GLN A 90 -3.02 8.66 -5.66
N ASP A 91 -3.31 8.65 -6.95
CA ASP A 91 -2.74 9.65 -7.85
C ASP A 91 -3.27 11.04 -7.44
N CYS A 92 -2.41 12.04 -7.49
CA CYS A 92 -2.79 13.41 -7.26
C CYS A 92 -2.17 14.32 -8.34
N ASP A 93 -2.88 15.36 -8.70
CA ASP A 93 -2.34 16.41 -9.54
C ASP A 93 -1.49 17.42 -8.73
N GLU A 94 -0.81 18.30 -9.44
CA GLU A 94 0.05 19.32 -8.82
C GLU A 94 -0.72 20.22 -7.82
N LYS A 95 -1.96 20.57 -8.16
CA LYS A 95 -2.80 21.41 -7.31
C LYS A 95 -3.13 20.70 -6.00
N GLN A 96 -3.55 19.46 -6.07
CA GLN A 96 -3.85 18.63 -4.89
C GLN A 96 -2.60 18.41 -4.03
N TYR A 97 -1.46 18.15 -4.68
CA TYR A 97 -0.17 18.05 -4.00
C TYR A 97 0.14 19.30 -3.20
N GLU A 98 0.06 20.49 -3.81
CA GLU A 98 0.32 21.75 -3.16
C GLU A 98 -0.69 22.07 -2.04
N GLU A 99 -1.97 21.81 -2.25
CA GLU A 99 -3.01 21.99 -1.23
C GLU A 99 -2.72 21.15 0.02
N ILE A 100 -2.38 19.87 -0.14
CA ILE A 100 -2.05 18.99 0.98
C ILE A 100 -0.75 19.47 1.65
N LEU A 101 0.30 19.76 0.87
CA LEU A 101 1.58 20.21 1.40
C LEU A 101 1.44 21.51 2.21
N ASN A 102 0.63 22.45 1.74
CA ASN A 102 0.37 23.71 2.44
C ASN A 102 -0.48 23.54 3.70
N SER A 103 -1.29 22.48 3.78
CA SER A 103 -2.08 22.14 4.97
C SER A 103 -1.26 21.46 6.07
N MET A 104 -0.08 20.94 5.72
CA MET A 104 0.79 20.28 6.69
C MET A 104 1.49 21.30 7.61
N PRO A 105 1.72 20.94 8.89
CA PRO A 105 2.48 21.82 9.79
C PRO A 105 3.91 21.98 9.28
N LYS A 106 4.36 23.23 9.15
CA LYS A 106 5.72 23.55 8.67
C LYS A 106 6.80 23.18 9.70
N ASN A 107 6.46 23.23 10.98
CA ASN A 107 7.34 22.85 12.07
C ASN A 107 6.60 21.94 13.04
N VAL A 108 7.20 20.82 13.36
CA VAL A 108 6.71 19.90 14.39
C VAL A 108 7.73 19.95 15.53
N ASP A 109 7.29 20.37 16.70
CA ASP A 109 8.11 20.31 17.91
C ASP A 109 8.09 18.89 18.49
N TRP A 110 9.05 18.10 18.08
CA TRP A 110 9.21 16.72 18.57
C TRP A 110 9.57 16.63 20.04
N GLY A 111 10.02 17.73 20.67
CA GLY A 111 10.26 17.81 22.11
C GLY A 111 8.99 17.64 22.94
N LEU A 112 7.83 17.98 22.36
CA LEU A 112 6.53 17.80 23.01
C LEU A 112 6.02 16.35 22.99
N LEU A 113 6.64 15.47 22.22
CA LEU A 113 6.19 14.08 22.10
C LEU A 113 6.09 13.39 23.46
N GLY A 114 7.11 13.55 24.31
CA GLY A 114 7.10 12.99 25.66
C GLY A 114 6.04 13.57 26.62
N GLU A 115 5.45 14.71 26.28
CA GLU A 115 4.31 15.26 27.02
C GLU A 115 2.99 14.58 26.63
N TYR A 116 2.88 14.20 25.36
CA TYR A 116 1.70 13.50 24.84
C TYR A 116 1.73 11.99 25.12
N GLU A 117 2.92 11.40 25.24
CA GLU A 117 3.12 9.96 25.46
C GLU A 117 3.25 9.58 26.95
N LYS A 118 2.78 10.41 27.87
CA LYS A 118 2.84 10.13 29.34
C LYS A 118 2.06 8.88 29.76
N GLN A 119 1.12 8.44 28.96
CA GLN A 119 0.33 7.23 29.19
C GLN A 119 0.11 6.51 27.86
N ASP A 120 0.52 5.25 27.79
CA ASP A 120 0.14 4.37 26.69
C ASP A 120 -1.35 3.99 26.83
N MET A 121 -2.18 4.57 25.98
CA MET A 121 -3.62 4.30 25.92
C MET A 121 -3.99 3.33 24.79
N THR A 122 -3.03 2.68 24.14
CA THR A 122 -3.24 1.72 23.03
C THR A 122 -3.69 0.35 23.56
N THR A 123 -4.89 0.29 24.12
CA THR A 123 -5.43 -0.96 24.68
C THR A 123 -5.82 -1.98 23.59
N SER A 124 -6.30 -1.53 22.43
CA SER A 124 -6.78 -2.42 21.39
C SER A 124 -5.68 -3.19 20.64
N SER A 125 -4.49 -2.65 20.53
CA SER A 125 -3.36 -3.35 19.91
C SER A 125 -2.77 -4.43 20.82
N GLN A 126 -2.83 -4.23 22.12
CA GLN A 126 -2.42 -5.23 23.12
C GLN A 126 -3.39 -6.42 23.15
N GLU A 127 -4.69 -6.16 23.10
CA GLU A 127 -5.71 -7.23 23.03
C GLU A 127 -5.56 -8.09 21.78
N LEU A 128 -5.32 -7.49 20.59
CA LEU A 128 -5.13 -8.22 19.34
C LEU A 128 -3.83 -9.04 19.33
N ALA A 129 -2.78 -8.57 19.94
CA ALA A 129 -1.53 -9.31 20.03
C ALA A 129 -1.65 -10.52 20.99
N CYS A 130 -2.43 -10.41 22.05
CA CYS A 130 -2.65 -11.49 23.02
C CYS A 130 -3.68 -12.53 22.55
N THR A 131 -4.64 -12.16 21.69
CA THR A 131 -5.67 -13.10 21.20
C THR A 131 -5.20 -13.99 20.07
N ALA A 132 -4.10 -13.67 19.40
CA ALA A 132 -3.51 -14.47 18.32
C ALA A 132 -2.69 -15.68 18.80
N GLY A 133 -2.91 -16.17 20.04
CA GLY A 133 -2.39 -17.45 20.50
C GLY A 133 -0.94 -17.41 21.00
N GLY A 134 -0.76 -16.99 22.23
CA GLY A 134 0.38 -17.40 23.03
C GLY A 134 1.66 -16.63 22.89
N CYS A 135 1.62 -15.30 22.83
CA CYS A 135 2.73 -14.49 23.31
C CYS A 135 2.50 -14.16 24.79
N GLU A 136 2.94 -15.04 25.66
CA GLU A 136 3.29 -14.63 27.01
C GLU A 136 4.60 -13.85 26.95
N ILE A 137 4.55 -12.56 27.22
CA ILE A 137 5.74 -11.74 27.47
C ILE A 137 5.99 -11.79 28.99
#